data_a68f41ec78d1eb9bb51948c1cdf7d377
#
_entry.id   a68f41ec78d1eb9bb51948c1cdf7d377
#
_cell.length_a   1.000
_cell.length_b   1.000
_cell.length_c   1.000
_cell.angle_alpha   90.00
_cell.angle_beta   90.00
_cell.angle_gamma   90.00
#
_symmetry.space_group_name_H-M   'P 1'
#
loop_
_entity.id
_entity.type
_entity.pdbx_description
1 polymer ?
#
loop_
_entity_poly.entity_id
_entity_poly.type
_entity_poly.pdbx_seq_one_letter_code
_entity_poly.pdbx_strand_id
1 'polypeptide(L)'
;LPYLLQSWVDNAQGTARGPFIITPPLFRLDSGSDSSLRIIKSSENIINNKESLFFINIRAIPAKSQSADSDNNMLTLVFKTRIKLFYRPANLTGKPYDAYKSLEYKYSNNKLDIYNPSAYHVVFAGIALGKTDLTSKIDYIAPGEHKQIPLPAASGNTVQWAAINDYGGTTAKETRVLQ
;
A
#
# COMPACT_ATOMS: atom_id res chain seq x y z
N LEU A 1 8.58 19.85 20.64
CA LEU A 1 8.71 18.70 21.54
C LEU A 1 9.33 17.53 20.80
N PRO A 2 10.21 16.74 21.42
CA PRO A 2 10.76 15.55 20.80
C PRO A 2 9.72 14.43 20.72
N TYR A 3 9.94 13.51 19.78
CA TYR A 3 9.15 12.29 19.64
C TYR A 3 10.01 11.05 19.86
N LEU A 4 9.43 10.02 20.44
CA LEU A 4 9.99 8.68 20.42
C LEU A 4 9.42 7.97 19.20
N LEU A 5 10.27 7.60 18.25
CA LEU A 5 9.88 6.90 17.02
C LEU A 5 10.14 5.40 17.16
N GLN A 6 9.14 4.61 16.84
CA GLN A 6 9.21 3.14 16.77
C GLN A 6 8.92 2.69 15.34
N SER A 7 9.82 1.87 14.76
CA SER A 7 9.72 1.43 13.38
C SER A 7 9.79 -0.09 13.25
N TRP A 8 8.93 -0.66 12.39
CA TRP A 8 8.92 -2.11 12.11
C TRP A 8 8.29 -2.41 10.76
N VAL A 9 8.47 -3.65 10.26
CA VAL A 9 7.82 -4.15 9.05
C VAL A 9 6.85 -5.27 9.41
N ASP A 10 5.64 -5.20 8.87
CA ASP A 10 4.63 -6.25 8.96
C ASP A 10 4.41 -6.92 7.58
N ASN A 11 3.86 -8.14 7.59
CA ASN A 11 3.34 -8.78 6.39
C ASN A 11 2.12 -8.01 5.82
N ALA A 12 1.66 -8.40 4.63
CA ALA A 12 0.52 -7.74 3.97
C ALA A 12 -0.75 -7.72 4.82
N GLN A 13 -0.99 -8.75 5.62
CA GLN A 13 -2.14 -8.89 6.50
C GLN A 13 -1.99 -8.09 7.80
N GLY A 14 -0.78 -7.65 8.16
CA GLY A 14 -0.49 -6.95 9.41
C GLY A 14 -0.54 -7.85 10.66
N THR A 15 -0.52 -9.17 10.47
CA THR A 15 -0.67 -10.17 11.54
C THR A 15 0.65 -10.70 12.08
N ALA A 16 1.74 -10.54 11.32
CA ALA A 16 3.06 -11.01 11.68
C ALA A 16 4.15 -10.06 11.20
N ARG A 17 5.32 -10.11 11.85
CA ARG A 17 6.51 -9.38 11.38
C ARG A 17 6.93 -9.92 10.01
N GLY A 18 7.28 -8.99 9.13
CA GLY A 18 7.86 -9.33 7.84
C GLY A 18 9.33 -9.75 7.95
N PRO A 19 9.93 -10.27 6.86
CA PRO A 19 11.31 -10.72 6.80
C PRO A 19 12.31 -9.56 6.65
N PHE A 20 11.98 -8.40 7.19
CA PHE A 20 12.80 -7.19 7.16
C PHE A 20 12.96 -6.61 8.54
N ILE A 21 14.15 -6.10 8.82
CA ILE A 21 14.50 -5.38 10.05
C ILE A 21 14.72 -3.91 9.69
N ILE A 22 14.20 -3.01 10.51
CA ILE A 22 14.47 -1.57 10.43
C ILE A 22 15.44 -1.18 11.54
N THR A 23 16.47 -0.41 11.20
CA THR A 23 17.45 0.13 12.15
C THR A 23 17.57 1.65 12.01
N PRO A 24 17.52 2.39 13.14
CA PRO A 24 17.20 1.94 14.50
C PRO A 24 15.69 1.63 14.65
N PRO A 25 15.31 0.56 15.42
CA PRO A 25 13.89 0.21 15.61
C PRO A 25 13.17 1.15 16.56
N LEU A 26 13.92 1.82 17.43
CA LEU A 26 13.43 2.78 18.41
C LEU A 26 14.47 3.88 18.58
N PHE A 27 14.07 5.13 18.46
CA PHE A 27 14.96 6.28 18.67
C PHE A 27 14.19 7.55 18.98
N ARG A 28 14.88 8.50 19.61
CA ARG A 28 14.37 9.85 19.84
C ARG A 28 14.65 10.72 18.63
N LEU A 29 13.64 11.44 18.17
CA LEU A 29 13.75 12.48 17.14
C LEU A 29 13.46 13.83 17.77
N ASP A 30 14.43 14.72 17.77
CA ASP A 30 14.28 16.07 18.28
C ASP A 30 13.62 16.97 17.23
N SER A 31 13.00 18.06 17.69
CA SER A 31 12.33 19.03 16.80
C SER A 31 13.30 19.63 15.79
N GLY A 32 12.92 19.64 14.51
CA GLY A 32 13.76 20.16 13.43
C GLY A 32 14.93 19.26 13.02
N SER A 33 15.00 18.02 13.56
CA SER A 33 16.02 17.05 13.20
C SER A 33 15.52 16.04 12.17
N ASP A 34 16.43 15.52 11.35
CA ASP A 34 16.19 14.43 10.40
C ASP A 34 16.84 13.13 10.90
N SER A 35 16.29 12.00 10.49
CA SER A 35 16.86 10.70 10.73
C SER A 35 16.60 9.75 9.56
N SER A 36 17.56 8.87 9.30
CA SER A 36 17.44 7.85 8.26
C SER A 36 17.17 6.48 8.88
N LEU A 37 16.23 5.76 8.29
CA LEU A 37 15.92 4.38 8.63
C LEU A 37 16.55 3.45 7.59
N ARG A 38 17.31 2.46 8.04
CA ARG A 38 17.85 1.41 7.18
C ARG A 38 16.95 0.19 7.25
N ILE A 39 16.55 -0.32 6.08
CA ILE A 39 15.74 -1.54 5.94
C ILE A 39 16.67 -2.65 5.44
N ILE A 40 16.72 -3.76 6.17
CA ILE A 40 17.59 -4.91 5.89
C ILE A 40 16.71 -6.14 5.74
N LYS A 41 16.90 -6.90 4.65
CA LYS A 41 16.29 -8.22 4.48
C LYS A 41 16.94 -9.19 5.45
N SER A 42 16.16 -9.81 6.34
CA SER A 42 16.63 -10.68 7.41
C SER A 42 16.38 -12.18 7.16
N SER A 43 15.65 -12.53 6.10
CA SER A 43 15.32 -13.90 5.77
C SER A 43 15.36 -14.14 4.26
N GLU A 44 15.85 -15.31 3.85
CA GLU A 44 15.83 -15.75 2.45
C GLU A 44 14.47 -16.36 2.05
N ASN A 45 13.59 -16.68 3.00
CA ASN A 45 12.30 -17.34 2.75
C ASN A 45 11.22 -16.35 2.27
N ILE A 46 11.49 -15.68 1.15
CA ILE A 46 10.51 -14.85 0.45
C ILE A 46 10.22 -15.50 -0.90
N ILE A 47 8.95 -15.48 -1.31
CA ILE A 47 8.52 -15.99 -2.62
C ILE A 47 9.34 -15.32 -3.73
N ASN A 48 9.89 -16.11 -4.66
CA ASN A 48 10.80 -15.63 -5.69
C ASN A 48 10.19 -15.55 -7.10
N ASN A 49 8.97 -16.03 -7.31
CA ASN A 49 8.30 -16.04 -8.63
C ASN A 49 7.31 -14.88 -8.85
N LYS A 50 7.11 -14.06 -7.84
CA LYS A 50 6.26 -12.87 -7.88
C LYS A 50 6.69 -11.84 -6.84
N GLU A 51 6.23 -10.62 -7.02
CA GLU A 51 6.42 -9.55 -6.06
C GLU A 51 5.65 -9.82 -4.76
N SER A 52 6.23 -9.45 -3.63
CA SER A 52 5.62 -9.58 -2.31
C SER A 52 5.42 -8.22 -1.65
N LEU A 53 4.29 -8.02 -0.98
CA LEU A 53 3.94 -6.79 -0.28
C LEU A 53 4.15 -6.95 1.22
N PHE A 54 4.81 -5.95 1.80
CA PHE A 54 4.98 -5.72 3.22
C PHE A 54 4.59 -4.29 3.56
N PHE A 55 4.54 -3.96 4.85
CA PHE A 55 4.26 -2.61 5.30
C PHE A 55 5.30 -2.13 6.31
N ILE A 56 5.92 -1.01 6.01
CA ILE A 56 6.71 -0.24 6.96
C ILE A 56 5.74 0.51 7.86
N ASN A 57 5.88 0.38 9.16
CA ASN A 57 5.12 1.13 10.14
C ASN A 57 6.09 2.02 10.93
N ILE A 58 5.70 3.27 11.11
CA ILE A 58 6.41 4.25 11.94
C ILE A 58 5.40 4.83 12.91
N ARG A 59 5.64 4.65 14.21
CA ARG A 59 4.83 5.22 15.28
C ARG A 59 5.59 6.35 15.94
N ALA A 60 4.98 7.53 16.00
CA ALA A 60 5.53 8.71 16.67
C ALA A 60 4.77 8.94 17.98
N ILE A 61 5.46 8.81 19.10
CA ILE A 61 4.94 8.98 20.47
C ILE A 61 5.52 10.29 21.02
N PRO A 62 4.69 11.30 21.33
CA PRO A 62 5.19 12.56 21.88
C PRO A 62 5.75 12.37 23.29
N ALA A 63 6.78 13.13 23.64
CA ALA A 63 7.26 13.20 25.02
C ALA A 63 6.19 13.80 25.93
N LYS A 64 6.04 13.26 27.15
CA LYS A 64 5.20 13.89 28.17
C LYS A 64 5.83 15.21 28.58
N SER A 65 5.05 16.30 28.66
CA SER A 65 5.52 17.53 29.29
C SER A 65 5.62 17.32 30.81
N GLN A 66 6.73 17.70 31.44
CA GLN A 66 6.95 17.57 32.87
C GLN A 66 6.11 18.58 33.72
N SER A 67 5.39 19.48 33.07
CA SER A 67 4.63 20.57 33.76
C SER A 67 3.14 20.26 33.92
N ALA A 68 2.72 19.02 33.87
CA ALA A 68 1.34 18.66 34.12
C ALA A 68 1.14 18.45 35.66
N ASP A 69 0.75 19.51 36.32
CA ASP A 69 0.03 19.39 37.59
C ASP A 69 -1.15 18.44 37.38
N SER A 70 -1.37 17.58 38.33
CA SER A 70 -2.03 16.28 38.30
C SER A 70 -3.55 16.27 38.05
N ASP A 71 -4.18 17.32 37.53
CA ASP A 71 -5.66 17.38 37.45
C ASP A 71 -6.23 17.79 36.05
N ASN A 72 -5.43 17.92 35.03
CA ASN A 72 -5.97 18.23 33.69
C ASN A 72 -6.09 16.96 32.84
N ASN A 73 -7.28 16.70 32.28
CA ASN A 73 -7.51 15.71 31.26
C ASN A 73 -6.61 15.99 30.05
N MET A 74 -5.50 15.26 29.93
CA MET A 74 -4.55 15.40 28.81
C MET A 74 -4.86 14.37 27.73
N LEU A 75 -5.10 14.85 26.51
CA LEU A 75 -5.19 14.02 25.32
C LEU A 75 -3.79 13.85 24.71
N THR A 76 -3.28 12.62 24.67
CA THR A 76 -2.02 12.30 23.99
C THR A 76 -2.32 11.71 22.62
N LEU A 77 -1.90 12.40 21.55
CA LEU A 77 -2.04 11.93 20.19
C LEU A 77 -0.79 11.16 19.76
N VAL A 78 -0.99 9.92 19.35
CA VAL A 78 0.05 9.06 18.78
C VAL A 78 -0.20 8.92 17.28
N PHE A 79 0.77 9.31 16.48
CA PHE A 79 0.68 9.19 15.01
C PHE A 79 1.29 7.86 14.57
N LYS A 80 0.62 7.18 13.64
CA LYS A 80 1.14 5.98 12.97
C LYS A 80 1.08 6.18 11.46
N THR A 81 2.25 6.14 10.83
CA THR A 81 2.39 6.11 9.36
C THR A 81 2.60 4.67 8.91
N ARG A 82 1.92 4.28 7.83
CA ARG A 82 2.05 2.96 7.21
C ARG A 82 2.31 3.12 5.72
N ILE A 83 3.45 2.56 5.24
CA ILE A 83 3.92 2.69 3.86
C ILE A 83 4.08 1.30 3.27
N LYS A 84 3.64 1.09 2.01
CA LYS A 84 3.84 -0.16 1.27
C LYS A 84 5.33 -0.37 0.98
N LEU A 85 5.81 -1.57 1.21
CA LEU A 85 7.16 -2.04 0.86
C LEU A 85 7.02 -3.23 -0.07
N PHE A 86 7.40 -3.07 -1.33
CA PHE A 86 7.41 -4.15 -2.31
C PHE A 86 8.79 -4.80 -2.37
N TYR A 87 8.83 -6.11 -2.12
CA TYR A 87 9.99 -6.91 -2.42
C TYR A 87 9.83 -7.52 -3.80
N ARG A 88 10.72 -7.13 -4.71
CA ARG A 88 10.72 -7.56 -6.11
C ARG A 88 11.94 -8.45 -6.36
N PRO A 89 11.76 -9.77 -6.51
CA PRO A 89 12.82 -10.66 -6.93
C PRO A 89 13.37 -10.26 -8.28
N ALA A 90 14.66 -10.58 -8.51
CA ALA A 90 15.21 -10.50 -9.86
C ALA A 90 14.54 -11.53 -10.78
N ASN A 91 14.49 -11.26 -12.08
CA ASN A 91 14.01 -12.18 -13.13
C ASN A 91 12.51 -12.50 -13.11
N LEU A 92 11.66 -11.59 -12.60
CA LEU A 92 10.22 -11.72 -12.77
C LEU A 92 9.83 -11.52 -14.25
N THR A 93 8.83 -12.28 -14.69
CA THR A 93 8.30 -12.16 -16.06
C THR A 93 7.56 -10.84 -16.24
N GLY A 94 7.79 -10.17 -17.37
CA GLY A 94 7.17 -8.88 -17.70
C GLY A 94 7.93 -7.69 -17.10
N LYS A 95 7.26 -6.54 -17.09
CA LYS A 95 7.83 -5.29 -16.62
C LYS A 95 6.89 -4.60 -15.63
N PRO A 96 7.37 -4.07 -14.50
CA PRO A 96 6.51 -3.47 -13.49
C PRO A 96 5.70 -2.28 -14.01
N TYR A 97 6.27 -1.47 -14.90
CA TYR A 97 5.59 -0.29 -15.45
C TYR A 97 4.51 -0.60 -16.49
N ASP A 98 4.43 -1.85 -16.98
CA ASP A 98 3.38 -2.32 -17.88
C ASP A 98 2.32 -3.19 -17.19
N ALA A 99 2.56 -3.60 -15.95
CA ALA A 99 1.68 -4.52 -15.21
C ALA A 99 0.23 -4.02 -15.15
N TYR A 100 0.02 -2.72 -14.96
CA TYR A 100 -1.32 -2.14 -14.88
C TYR A 100 -2.11 -2.25 -16.20
N LYS A 101 -1.42 -2.33 -17.36
CA LYS A 101 -2.05 -2.50 -18.67
C LYS A 101 -2.55 -3.92 -18.90
N SER A 102 -1.95 -4.90 -18.20
CA SER A 102 -2.32 -6.31 -18.32
C SER A 102 -3.53 -6.71 -17.49
N LEU A 103 -4.06 -5.82 -16.65
CA LEU A 103 -5.24 -6.11 -15.83
C LEU A 103 -6.42 -6.55 -16.72
N GLU A 104 -7.13 -7.58 -16.27
CA GLU A 104 -8.31 -8.11 -16.91
C GLU A 104 -9.56 -7.73 -16.10
N TYR A 105 -10.62 -7.39 -16.80
CA TYR A 105 -11.87 -6.92 -16.20
C TYR A 105 -13.05 -7.70 -16.76
N LYS A 106 -13.97 -8.10 -15.88
CA LYS A 106 -15.24 -8.71 -16.24
C LYS A 106 -16.36 -8.09 -15.41
N TYR A 107 -17.43 -7.65 -16.06
CA TYR A 107 -18.61 -7.14 -15.38
C TYR A 107 -19.75 -8.13 -15.55
N SER A 108 -20.29 -8.66 -14.46
CA SER A 108 -21.42 -9.56 -14.45
C SER A 108 -22.12 -9.53 -13.10
N ASN A 109 -23.44 -9.70 -13.09
CA ASN A 109 -24.25 -9.78 -11.86
C ASN A 109 -24.03 -8.61 -10.90
N ASN A 110 -23.90 -7.39 -11.42
CA ASN A 110 -23.62 -6.17 -10.65
C ASN A 110 -22.30 -6.25 -9.86
N LYS A 111 -21.29 -6.96 -10.39
CA LYS A 111 -19.95 -7.02 -9.84
C LYS A 111 -18.93 -6.78 -10.94
N LEU A 112 -17.93 -5.97 -10.62
CA LEU A 112 -16.71 -5.86 -11.41
C LEU A 112 -15.69 -6.84 -10.83
N ASP A 113 -15.30 -7.83 -11.61
CA ASP A 113 -14.17 -8.73 -11.33
C ASP A 113 -12.93 -8.15 -11.99
N ILE A 114 -11.86 -8.01 -11.22
CA ILE A 114 -10.56 -7.52 -11.65
C ILE A 114 -9.57 -8.63 -11.39
N TYR A 115 -8.83 -9.03 -12.41
CA TYR A 115 -7.77 -10.04 -12.33
C TYR A 115 -6.42 -9.43 -12.71
N ASN A 116 -5.40 -9.71 -11.92
CA ASN A 116 -4.03 -9.32 -12.20
C ASN A 116 -3.19 -10.53 -12.64
N PRO A 117 -2.99 -10.78 -13.94
CA PRO A 117 -2.18 -11.90 -14.43
C PRO A 117 -0.67 -11.67 -14.29
N SER A 118 -0.23 -10.46 -13.94
CA SER A 118 1.18 -10.11 -13.87
C SER A 118 1.87 -10.64 -12.60
N ALA A 119 3.20 -10.62 -12.60
CA ALA A 119 4.01 -10.95 -11.43
C ALA A 119 4.17 -9.77 -10.44
N TYR A 120 3.54 -8.64 -10.69
CA TYR A 120 3.70 -7.38 -9.95
C TYR A 120 2.40 -6.93 -9.32
N HIS A 121 2.50 -6.24 -8.18
CA HIS A 121 1.36 -5.52 -7.62
C HIS A 121 1.00 -4.32 -8.49
N VAL A 122 -0.28 -4.04 -8.62
CA VAL A 122 -0.77 -2.82 -9.24
C VAL A 122 -1.47 -1.99 -8.17
N VAL A 123 -0.94 -0.80 -7.89
CA VAL A 123 -1.54 0.17 -6.96
C VAL A 123 -2.36 1.15 -7.78
N PHE A 124 -3.64 1.27 -7.48
CA PHE A 124 -4.52 2.17 -8.23
C PHE A 124 -4.33 3.63 -7.80
N ALA A 125 -4.09 4.51 -8.78
CA ALA A 125 -4.21 5.95 -8.61
C ALA A 125 -5.67 6.39 -8.77
N GLY A 126 -6.43 5.64 -9.57
CA GLY A 126 -7.85 5.83 -9.79
C GLY A 126 -8.42 4.70 -10.64
N ILE A 127 -9.68 4.35 -10.40
CA ILE A 127 -10.45 3.39 -11.18
C ILE A 127 -11.93 3.77 -11.16
N ALA A 128 -12.59 3.69 -12.32
CA ALA A 128 -14.02 3.96 -12.47
C ALA A 128 -14.65 3.00 -13.47
N LEU A 129 -15.94 2.69 -13.28
CA LEU A 129 -16.78 2.01 -14.28
C LEU A 129 -17.90 2.95 -14.71
N GLY A 130 -17.90 3.37 -15.98
CA GLY A 130 -18.76 4.42 -16.47
C GLY A 130 -18.60 5.71 -15.68
N LYS A 131 -19.64 6.13 -14.97
CA LYS A 131 -19.62 7.31 -14.08
C LYS A 131 -19.38 6.98 -12.61
N THR A 132 -19.22 5.69 -12.26
CA THR A 132 -19.07 5.25 -10.87
C THR A 132 -17.59 5.21 -10.51
N ASP A 133 -17.16 6.06 -9.58
CA ASP A 133 -15.81 6.04 -9.02
C ASP A 133 -15.66 4.87 -8.04
N LEU A 134 -14.62 4.06 -8.23
CA LEU A 134 -14.30 2.88 -7.43
C LEU A 134 -12.97 3.02 -6.68
N THR A 135 -12.32 4.17 -6.74
CA THR A 135 -10.98 4.40 -6.17
C THR A 135 -10.93 4.11 -4.67
N SER A 136 -12.00 4.42 -3.94
CA SER A 136 -12.09 4.12 -2.50
C SER A 136 -12.36 2.65 -2.18
N LYS A 137 -12.71 1.82 -3.17
CA LYS A 137 -13.07 0.40 -3.00
C LYS A 137 -11.88 -0.55 -3.20
N ILE A 138 -10.81 -0.08 -3.86
CA ILE A 138 -9.64 -0.87 -4.14
C ILE A 138 -8.39 0.02 -4.10
N ASP A 139 -7.44 -0.33 -3.23
CA ASP A 139 -6.15 0.35 -3.13
C ASP A 139 -5.11 -0.29 -4.07
N TYR A 140 -5.03 -1.62 -4.07
CA TYR A 140 -4.12 -2.38 -4.93
C TYR A 140 -4.70 -3.77 -5.24
N ILE A 141 -4.09 -4.43 -6.22
CA ILE A 141 -4.33 -5.84 -6.55
C ILE A 141 -2.98 -6.58 -6.63
N ALA A 142 -2.89 -7.72 -5.94
CA ALA A 142 -1.68 -8.52 -5.88
C ALA A 142 -1.48 -9.39 -7.14
N PRO A 143 -0.26 -9.89 -7.39
CA PRO A 143 0.00 -10.84 -8.47
C PRO A 143 -0.87 -12.10 -8.40
N GLY A 144 -1.62 -12.40 -9.46
CA GLY A 144 -2.54 -13.54 -9.55
C GLY A 144 -3.82 -13.39 -8.72
N GLU A 145 -4.10 -12.22 -8.17
CA GLU A 145 -5.32 -11.96 -7.38
C GLU A 145 -6.51 -11.68 -8.28
N HIS A 146 -7.68 -12.23 -7.88
CA HIS A 146 -9.01 -11.80 -8.31
C HIS A 146 -9.65 -10.94 -7.24
N LYS A 147 -10.18 -9.78 -7.62
CA LYS A 147 -10.88 -8.89 -6.71
C LYS A 147 -12.24 -8.50 -7.26
N GLN A 148 -13.29 -8.76 -6.49
CA GLN A 148 -14.66 -8.45 -6.88
C GLN A 148 -15.17 -7.22 -6.14
N ILE A 149 -15.69 -6.25 -6.90
CA ILE A 149 -16.28 -5.02 -6.36
C ILE A 149 -17.78 -5.03 -6.69
N PRO A 150 -18.66 -5.07 -5.69
CA PRO A 150 -20.09 -4.95 -5.91
C PRO A 150 -20.43 -3.53 -6.38
N LEU A 151 -21.34 -3.43 -7.33
CA LEU A 151 -21.72 -2.18 -8.00
C LEU A 151 -23.22 -1.99 -8.02
N PRO A 152 -23.71 -0.75 -8.06
CA PRO A 152 -25.11 -0.48 -8.39
C PRO A 152 -25.47 -1.01 -9.78
N ALA A 153 -26.73 -1.35 -9.99
CA ALA A 153 -27.23 -1.62 -11.34
C ALA A 153 -27.01 -0.41 -12.25
N ALA A 154 -26.70 -0.66 -13.53
CA ALA A 154 -26.50 0.37 -14.54
C ALA A 154 -25.24 1.26 -14.36
N SER A 155 -24.17 0.72 -13.81
CA SER A 155 -22.88 1.45 -13.66
C SER A 155 -22.17 1.74 -14.99
N GLY A 156 -22.67 1.25 -16.13
CA GLY A 156 -22.04 1.35 -17.45
C GLY A 156 -21.13 0.15 -17.74
N ASN A 157 -20.49 0.15 -18.90
CA ASN A 157 -19.65 -0.95 -19.38
C ASN A 157 -18.21 -0.54 -19.74
N THR A 158 -17.83 0.68 -19.44
CA THR A 158 -16.46 1.18 -19.75
C THR A 158 -15.67 1.37 -18.49
N VAL A 159 -14.65 0.56 -18.30
CA VAL A 159 -13.71 0.70 -17.18
C VAL A 159 -12.56 1.63 -17.58
N GLN A 160 -12.19 2.54 -16.68
CA GLN A 160 -11.04 3.43 -16.81
C GLN A 160 -10.20 3.31 -15.56
N TRP A 161 -8.87 3.25 -15.69
CA TRP A 161 -7.97 3.18 -14.56
C TRP A 161 -6.61 3.80 -14.84
N ALA A 162 -5.92 4.17 -13.79
CA ALA A 162 -4.51 4.54 -13.76
C ALA A 162 -3.85 3.96 -12.51
N ALA A 163 -2.57 3.71 -12.56
CA ALA A 163 -1.79 3.16 -11.45
C ALA A 163 -0.79 4.18 -10.90
N ILE A 164 -0.28 3.92 -9.72
CA ILE A 164 0.88 4.60 -9.14
C ILE A 164 2.12 3.81 -9.53
N ASN A 165 3.10 4.47 -10.16
CA ASN A 165 4.36 3.85 -10.57
C ASN A 165 5.38 3.80 -9.42
N ASP A 166 6.54 3.15 -9.65
CA ASP A 166 7.61 3.01 -8.66
C ASP A 166 8.21 4.35 -8.17
N TYR A 167 7.97 5.44 -8.87
CA TYR A 167 8.43 6.78 -8.51
C TYR A 167 7.36 7.63 -7.81
N GLY A 168 6.20 7.04 -7.50
CA GLY A 168 5.08 7.73 -6.86
C GLY A 168 4.22 8.57 -7.81
N GLY A 169 4.54 8.59 -9.11
CA GLY A 169 3.75 9.30 -10.13
C GLY A 169 2.58 8.46 -10.64
N THR A 170 1.55 9.13 -11.18
CA THR A 170 0.41 8.48 -11.82
C THR A 170 0.78 8.09 -13.27
N THR A 171 0.43 6.88 -13.67
CA THR A 171 0.60 6.41 -15.05
C THR A 171 -0.40 7.06 -16.00
N ALA A 172 -0.25 6.84 -17.29
CA ALA A 172 -1.30 7.13 -18.27
C ALA A 172 -2.57 6.36 -17.91
N LYS A 173 -3.73 6.96 -18.23
CA LYS A 173 -5.04 6.34 -18.03
C LYS A 173 -5.30 5.33 -19.14
N GLU A 174 -5.70 4.12 -18.75
CA GLU A 174 -6.19 3.08 -19.65
C GLU A 174 -7.72 3.06 -19.65
N THR A 175 -8.29 2.60 -20.77
CA THR A 175 -9.75 2.49 -20.96
C THR A 175 -10.07 1.19 -21.67
N ARG A 176 -11.08 0.46 -21.19
CA ARG A 176 -11.59 -0.76 -21.79
C ARG A 176 -13.11 -0.83 -21.74
N VAL A 177 -13.71 -1.17 -22.87
CA VAL A 177 -15.15 -1.48 -22.92
C VAL A 177 -15.34 -2.96 -22.58
N LEU A 178 -16.19 -3.23 -21.62
CA LEU A 178 -16.54 -4.59 -21.17
C LEU A 178 -17.72 -5.12 -21.97
N GLN A 179 -17.66 -6.38 -22.31
CA GLN A 179 -18.72 -7.11 -23.01
C GLN A 179 -19.68 -7.75 -22.03
#